data_d763ffefd88e36327b642a5a8db0afff
#
_entry.id   d763ffefd88e36327b642a5a8db0afff
#
_cell.length_a   1.000
_cell.length_b   1.000
_cell.length_c   1.000
_cell.angle_alpha   90.00
_cell.angle_beta   90.00
_cell.angle_gamma   90.00
#
_symmetry.space_group_name_H-M   'P 1'
#
loop_
_entity.id
_entity.type
_entity.pdbx_description
1 polymer ?
#
loop_
_entity_poly.entity_id
_entity_poly.type
_entity_poly.pdbx_seq_one_letter_code
_entity_poly.pdbx_strand_id
1 'polypeptide(L)'
;MSRQLLSLALAPLLGLFILCIGNGFLASLITLRLDAADESAVVIGWVSSAYFIGLALGALFNDRLLLRIGHIRAYGCFASLVAVTVLLQGLWLDPVSWFALRLIGGWATVGVYLVIESWLLASADTKVRGRLLAMYMISLYAAGVIGQLLLGATNAMSDA
;
A
#
# COMPACT_ATOMS: atom_id res chain seq x y z
N MET A 1 -15.57 -23.46 -5.13
CA MET A 1 -15.75 -22.08 -4.60
C MET A 1 -17.06 -21.55 -5.16
N SER A 2 -18.02 -21.18 -4.32
CA SER A 2 -19.29 -20.66 -4.83
C SER A 2 -19.05 -19.34 -5.58
N ARG A 3 -19.82 -19.06 -6.65
CA ARG A 3 -19.71 -17.79 -7.42
C ARG A 3 -19.86 -16.57 -6.51
N GLN A 4 -20.63 -16.68 -5.43
CA GLN A 4 -20.84 -15.62 -4.45
C GLN A 4 -19.59 -15.31 -3.61
N LEU A 5 -18.82 -16.30 -3.20
CA LEU A 5 -17.55 -16.07 -2.47
C LEU A 5 -16.50 -15.43 -3.38
N LEU A 6 -16.47 -15.79 -4.65
CA LEU A 6 -15.55 -15.20 -5.61
C LEU A 6 -15.89 -13.71 -5.85
N SER A 7 -17.17 -13.36 -6.01
CA SER A 7 -17.59 -11.97 -6.22
C SER A 7 -17.36 -11.08 -4.99
N LEU A 8 -17.54 -11.62 -3.79
CA LEU A 8 -17.26 -10.91 -2.52
C LEU A 8 -15.76 -10.64 -2.29
N ALA A 9 -14.90 -11.57 -2.71
CA ALA A 9 -13.46 -11.42 -2.57
C ALA A 9 -12.83 -10.57 -3.70
N LEU A 10 -13.46 -10.53 -4.87
CA LEU A 10 -12.89 -9.88 -6.05
C LEU A 10 -12.71 -8.36 -5.85
N ALA A 11 -13.72 -7.68 -5.31
CA ALA A 11 -13.69 -6.24 -5.12
C ALA A 11 -12.55 -5.78 -4.17
N PRO A 12 -12.40 -6.35 -2.95
CA PRO A 12 -11.30 -5.98 -2.08
C PRO A 12 -9.92 -6.37 -2.63
N LEU A 13 -9.81 -7.51 -3.34
CA LEU A 13 -8.56 -7.92 -3.98
C LEU A 13 -8.16 -7.00 -5.13
N LEU A 14 -9.11 -6.54 -5.95
CA LEU A 14 -8.84 -5.56 -7.00
C LEU A 14 -8.41 -4.20 -6.41
N GLY A 15 -9.09 -3.73 -5.37
CA GLY A 15 -8.71 -2.52 -4.67
C GLY A 15 -7.29 -2.61 -4.09
N LEU A 16 -6.96 -3.74 -3.47
CA LEU A 16 -5.61 -4.04 -2.99
C LEU A 16 -4.59 -4.03 -4.13
N PHE A 17 -4.89 -4.69 -5.23
CA PHE A 17 -4.00 -4.79 -6.38
C PHE A 17 -3.66 -3.41 -6.95
N ILE A 18 -4.67 -2.55 -7.15
CA ILE A 18 -4.47 -1.18 -7.64
C ILE A 18 -3.65 -0.35 -6.63
N LEU A 19 -3.95 -0.45 -5.34
CA LEU A 19 -3.21 0.24 -4.28
C LEU A 19 -1.74 -0.19 -4.26
N CYS A 20 -1.46 -1.48 -4.38
CA CYS A 20 -0.10 -2.02 -4.39
C CYS A 20 0.70 -1.63 -5.64
N ILE A 21 0.06 -1.55 -6.81
CA ILE A 21 0.70 -1.01 -8.03
C ILE A 21 1.15 0.44 -7.77
N GLY A 22 0.22 1.29 -7.28
CA GLY A 22 0.54 2.69 -6.97
C GLY A 22 1.65 2.82 -5.94
N ASN A 23 1.65 1.98 -4.91
CA ASN A 23 2.65 2.01 -3.85
C ASN A 23 4.04 1.54 -4.34
N GLY A 24 4.10 0.50 -5.20
CA GLY A 24 5.34 0.06 -5.84
C GLY A 24 5.94 1.13 -6.76
N PHE A 25 5.11 1.79 -7.57
CA PHE A 25 5.50 2.92 -8.40
C PHE A 25 6.02 4.09 -7.55
N LEU A 26 5.27 4.49 -6.53
CA LEU A 26 5.60 5.62 -5.66
C LEU A 26 6.92 5.41 -4.90
N ALA A 27 7.21 4.20 -4.44
CA ALA A 27 8.43 3.90 -3.71
C ALA A 27 9.68 4.23 -4.53
N SER A 28 9.70 3.82 -5.80
CA SER A 28 10.82 4.10 -6.71
C SER A 28 10.83 5.55 -7.19
N LEU A 29 9.65 6.13 -7.45
CA LEU A 29 9.53 7.54 -7.87
C LEU A 29 10.08 8.50 -6.81
N ILE A 30 9.83 8.24 -5.53
CA ILE A 30 10.35 9.07 -4.42
C ILE A 30 11.88 9.05 -4.39
N THR A 31 12.48 7.87 -4.52
CA THR A 31 13.93 7.71 -4.56
C THR A 31 14.53 8.51 -5.72
N LEU A 32 13.96 8.38 -6.92
CA LEU A 32 14.45 9.10 -8.11
C LEU A 32 14.28 10.62 -7.99
N ARG A 33 13.17 11.09 -7.39
CA ARG A 33 12.94 12.53 -7.21
C ARG A 33 13.87 13.16 -6.18
N LEU A 34 14.19 12.46 -5.09
CA LEU A 34 15.15 12.93 -4.10
C LEU A 34 16.57 12.93 -4.67
N ASP A 35 16.94 11.91 -5.44
CA ASP A 35 18.22 11.85 -6.13
C ASP A 35 18.38 12.99 -7.15
N ALA A 36 17.34 13.27 -7.95
CA ALA A 36 17.31 14.39 -8.88
C ALA A 36 17.31 15.77 -8.19
N ALA A 37 16.99 15.85 -6.92
CA ALA A 37 17.08 17.06 -6.10
C ALA A 37 18.44 17.18 -5.38
N ASP A 38 19.44 16.38 -5.73
CA ASP A 38 20.77 16.31 -5.12
C ASP A 38 20.74 16.00 -3.61
N GLU A 39 19.70 15.32 -3.13
CA GLU A 39 19.62 14.90 -1.73
C GLU A 39 20.59 13.76 -1.44
N SER A 40 21.17 13.78 -0.23
CA SER A 40 22.14 12.75 0.16
C SER A 40 21.51 11.37 0.26
N ALA A 41 22.28 10.31 -0.03
CA ALA A 41 21.84 8.92 0.10
C ALA A 41 21.28 8.59 1.50
N VAL A 42 21.76 9.28 2.54
CA VAL A 42 21.27 9.15 3.91
C VAL A 42 19.83 9.67 4.02
N VAL A 43 19.53 10.84 3.45
CA VAL A 43 18.18 11.43 3.43
C VAL A 43 17.22 10.53 2.67
N ILE A 44 17.63 10.05 1.50
CA ILE A 44 16.84 9.10 0.68
C ILE A 44 16.53 7.83 1.49
N GLY A 45 17.52 7.29 2.17
CA GLY A 45 17.37 6.13 3.06
C GLY A 45 16.40 6.38 4.22
N TRP A 46 16.48 7.53 4.85
CA TRP A 46 15.57 7.93 5.94
C TRP A 46 14.12 8.02 5.46
N VAL A 47 13.86 8.73 4.38
CA VAL A 47 12.51 8.89 3.81
C VAL A 47 11.94 7.52 3.39
N SER A 48 12.76 6.67 2.77
CA SER A 48 12.34 5.32 2.36
C SER A 48 12.03 4.44 3.56
N SER A 49 12.85 4.50 4.62
CA SER A 49 12.67 3.71 5.85
C SER A 49 11.43 4.13 6.63
N ALA A 50 11.02 5.40 6.57
CA ALA A 50 9.82 5.90 7.25
C ALA A 50 8.56 5.09 6.90
N TYR A 51 8.43 4.66 5.64
CA TYR A 51 7.31 3.82 5.21
C TYR A 51 7.27 2.48 5.95
N PHE A 52 8.41 1.81 6.09
CA PHE A 52 8.49 0.53 6.80
C PHE A 52 8.28 0.69 8.31
N ILE A 53 8.75 1.80 8.90
CA ILE A 53 8.44 2.15 10.28
C ILE A 53 6.93 2.33 10.45
N GLY A 54 6.29 3.03 9.52
CA GLY A 54 4.83 3.18 9.49
C GLY A 54 4.09 1.85 9.42
N LEU A 55 4.52 0.93 8.53
CA LEU A 55 3.98 -0.42 8.44
C LEU A 55 4.08 -1.17 9.78
N ALA A 56 5.25 -1.14 10.42
CA ALA A 56 5.49 -1.80 11.70
C ALA A 56 4.58 -1.25 12.81
N LEU A 57 4.49 0.08 12.93
CA LEU A 57 3.61 0.74 13.88
C LEU A 57 2.14 0.40 13.64
N GLY A 58 1.72 0.42 12.37
CA GLY A 58 0.35 0.06 12.00
C GLY A 58 0.01 -1.40 12.32
N ALA A 59 0.93 -2.32 12.10
CA ALA A 59 0.74 -3.73 12.46
C ALA A 59 0.52 -3.94 13.96
N LEU A 60 1.09 -3.08 14.81
CA LEU A 60 0.94 -3.18 16.27
C LEU A 60 -0.37 -2.57 16.79
N PHE A 61 -0.92 -1.56 16.12
CA PHE A 61 -2.01 -0.76 16.68
C PHE A 61 -3.33 -0.82 15.91
N ASN A 62 -3.30 -1.13 14.59
CA ASN A 62 -4.48 -1.05 13.73
C ASN A 62 -5.55 -2.12 14.04
N ASP A 63 -5.19 -3.26 14.62
CA ASP A 63 -6.15 -4.29 15.01
C ASP A 63 -7.20 -3.75 16.00
N ARG A 64 -6.78 -2.95 16.97
CA ARG A 64 -7.69 -2.34 17.94
C ARG A 64 -8.65 -1.36 17.30
N LEU A 65 -8.17 -0.60 16.31
CA LEU A 65 -8.98 0.35 15.57
C LEU A 65 -9.99 -0.38 14.69
N LEU A 66 -9.57 -1.43 13.98
CA LEU A 66 -10.42 -2.27 13.14
C LEU A 66 -11.59 -2.88 13.93
N LEU A 67 -11.31 -3.41 15.13
CA LEU A 67 -12.33 -4.01 16.00
C LEU A 67 -13.37 -2.98 16.47
N ARG A 68 -13.00 -1.69 16.60
CA ARG A 68 -13.91 -0.63 17.06
C ARG A 68 -14.81 -0.09 15.97
N ILE A 69 -14.30 0.13 14.76
CA ILE A 69 -15.01 0.84 13.69
C ILE A 69 -15.59 -0.07 12.62
N GLY A 70 -15.16 -1.33 12.59
CA GLY A 70 -15.58 -2.35 11.62
C GLY A 70 -14.89 -2.23 10.26
N HIS A 71 -14.93 -3.32 9.47
CA HIS A 71 -14.12 -3.51 8.25
C HIS A 71 -14.34 -2.42 7.18
N ILE A 72 -15.61 -2.14 6.82
CA ILE A 72 -15.92 -1.23 5.70
C ILE A 72 -15.46 0.21 6.01
N ARG A 73 -15.72 0.69 7.23
CA ARG A 73 -15.33 2.04 7.65
C ARG A 73 -13.82 2.14 7.80
N ALA A 74 -13.18 1.12 8.39
CA ALA A 74 -11.73 1.07 8.52
C ALA A 74 -11.05 1.11 7.15
N TYR A 75 -11.54 0.31 6.19
CA TYR A 75 -11.04 0.31 4.82
C TYR A 75 -11.13 1.71 4.20
N GLY A 76 -12.30 2.36 4.26
CA GLY A 76 -12.50 3.70 3.72
C GLY A 76 -11.55 4.73 4.34
N CYS A 77 -11.40 4.73 5.67
CA CYS A 77 -10.49 5.65 6.37
C CYS A 77 -9.02 5.42 5.98
N PHE A 78 -8.54 4.18 6.01
CA PHE A 78 -7.16 3.89 5.67
C PHE A 78 -6.84 4.14 4.18
N ALA A 79 -7.72 3.73 3.27
CA ALA A 79 -7.53 3.95 1.84
C ALA A 79 -7.53 5.45 1.49
N SER A 80 -8.45 6.23 2.09
CA SER A 80 -8.47 7.69 1.92
C SER A 80 -7.20 8.34 2.45
N LEU A 81 -6.69 7.88 3.59
CA LEU A 81 -5.47 8.42 4.17
C LEU A 81 -4.25 8.11 3.30
N VAL A 82 -4.15 6.89 2.74
CA VAL A 82 -3.11 6.57 1.74
C VAL A 82 -3.19 7.52 0.54
N ALA A 83 -4.39 7.72 -0.03
CA ALA A 83 -4.57 8.62 -1.16
C ALA A 83 -4.15 10.06 -0.84
N VAL A 84 -4.54 10.58 0.32
CA VAL A 84 -4.16 11.93 0.77
C VAL A 84 -2.64 12.06 0.92
N THR A 85 -1.97 11.08 1.55
CA THR A 85 -0.51 11.13 1.71
C THR A 85 0.23 11.11 0.38
N VAL A 86 -0.25 10.33 -0.61
CA VAL A 86 0.31 10.30 -1.96
C VAL A 86 0.14 11.63 -2.68
N LEU A 87 -1.06 12.22 -2.63
CA LEU A 87 -1.34 13.51 -3.25
C LEU A 87 -0.48 14.63 -2.64
N LEU A 88 -0.36 14.68 -1.31
CA LEU A 88 0.46 15.67 -0.63
C LEU A 88 1.95 15.54 -0.96
N GLN A 89 2.47 14.33 -1.15
CA GLN A 89 3.85 14.12 -1.62
C GLN A 89 4.08 14.63 -3.05
N GLY A 90 3.02 14.69 -3.87
CA GLY A 90 3.09 15.29 -5.20
C GLY A 90 3.13 16.82 -5.19
N LEU A 91 2.63 17.47 -4.13
CA LEU A 91 2.54 18.94 -4.04
C LEU A 91 3.82 19.60 -3.50
N TRP A 92 4.52 18.94 -2.59
CA TRP A 92 5.73 19.49 -1.96
C TRP A 92 6.92 18.57 -2.15
N LEU A 93 8.06 19.16 -2.52
CA LEU A 93 9.35 18.47 -2.60
C LEU A 93 10.19 18.89 -1.39
N ASP A 94 9.86 18.35 -0.21
CA ASP A 94 10.57 18.58 1.03
C ASP A 94 10.80 17.26 1.77
N PRO A 95 12.06 16.87 2.05
CA PRO A 95 12.40 15.58 2.67
C PRO A 95 11.73 15.35 4.02
N VAL A 96 11.58 16.40 4.85
CA VAL A 96 10.96 16.28 6.18
C VAL A 96 9.47 15.98 6.05
N SER A 97 8.77 16.71 5.18
CA SER A 97 7.36 16.47 4.87
C SER A 97 7.17 15.07 4.28
N TRP A 98 8.06 14.65 3.38
CA TRP A 98 7.99 13.32 2.79
C TRP A 98 8.23 12.20 3.80
N PHE A 99 9.15 12.39 4.75
CA PHE A 99 9.35 11.45 5.86
C PHE A 99 8.05 11.25 6.65
N ALA A 100 7.40 12.33 7.07
CA ALA A 100 6.14 12.27 7.82
C ALA A 100 5.02 11.61 7.00
N LEU A 101 4.86 12.00 5.73
CA LEU A 101 3.85 11.44 4.84
C LEU A 101 4.09 9.95 4.53
N ARG A 102 5.35 9.54 4.38
CA ARG A 102 5.72 8.12 4.20
C ARG A 102 5.40 7.29 5.44
N LEU A 103 5.67 7.83 6.62
CA LEU A 103 5.35 7.16 7.89
C LEU A 103 3.84 6.97 8.05
N ILE A 104 3.05 8.03 7.83
CA ILE A 104 1.59 7.97 7.89
C ILE A 104 1.04 7.06 6.79
N GLY A 105 1.57 7.16 5.57
CA GLY A 105 1.18 6.31 4.44
C GLY A 105 1.44 4.82 4.71
N GLY A 106 2.59 4.47 5.28
CA GLY A 106 2.90 3.11 5.69
C GLY A 106 1.96 2.59 6.76
N TRP A 107 1.69 3.39 7.79
CA TRP A 107 0.74 3.07 8.85
C TRP A 107 -0.67 2.81 8.30
N ALA A 108 -1.14 3.64 7.37
CA ALA A 108 -2.44 3.49 6.73
C ALA A 108 -2.48 2.28 5.77
N THR A 109 -1.39 2.04 5.03
CA THR A 109 -1.31 0.92 4.08
C THR A 109 -1.45 -0.43 4.77
N VAL A 110 -0.75 -0.66 5.87
CA VAL A 110 -0.91 -1.91 6.63
C VAL A 110 -2.32 -2.01 7.22
N GLY A 111 -2.95 -0.90 7.56
CA GLY A 111 -4.36 -0.87 7.96
C GLY A 111 -5.28 -1.42 6.85
N VAL A 112 -5.07 -1.04 5.59
CA VAL A 112 -5.79 -1.61 4.44
C VAL A 112 -5.53 -3.12 4.32
N TYR A 113 -4.28 -3.55 4.47
CA TYR A 113 -3.91 -4.97 4.40
C TYR A 113 -4.62 -5.80 5.47
N LEU A 114 -4.59 -5.37 6.73
CA LEU A 114 -5.25 -6.04 7.85
C LEU A 114 -6.76 -6.13 7.67
N VAL A 115 -7.40 -5.06 7.18
CA VAL A 115 -8.84 -5.06 6.91
C VAL A 115 -9.21 -6.09 5.85
N ILE A 116 -8.49 -6.11 4.72
CA ILE A 116 -8.79 -7.03 3.62
C ILE A 116 -8.52 -8.47 4.05
N GLU A 117 -7.39 -8.74 4.68
CA GLU A 117 -7.01 -10.07 5.16
C GLU A 117 -8.03 -10.61 6.16
N SER A 118 -8.38 -9.82 7.18
CA SER A 118 -9.36 -10.22 8.19
C SER A 118 -10.76 -10.43 7.59
N TRP A 119 -11.16 -9.60 6.63
CA TRP A 119 -12.44 -9.76 5.95
C TRP A 119 -12.48 -11.02 5.09
N LEU A 120 -11.42 -11.31 4.33
CA LEU A 120 -11.31 -12.54 3.55
C LEU A 120 -11.37 -13.79 4.45
N LEU A 121 -10.66 -13.75 5.59
CA LEU A 121 -10.64 -14.87 6.53
C LEU A 121 -11.98 -15.07 7.26
N ALA A 122 -12.67 -13.98 7.62
CA ALA A 122 -13.97 -14.04 8.27
C ALA A 122 -15.07 -14.57 7.33
N SER A 123 -14.96 -14.31 6.03
CA SER A 123 -15.96 -14.69 5.01
C SER A 123 -15.74 -16.09 4.44
N ALA A 124 -14.65 -16.78 4.79
CA ALA A 124 -14.24 -18.03 4.17
C ALA A 124 -14.36 -19.24 5.10
N ASP A 125 -14.86 -20.34 4.55
CA ASP A 125 -14.76 -21.64 5.19
C ASP A 125 -13.29 -22.06 5.37
N THR A 126 -12.99 -22.82 6.44
CA THR A 126 -11.63 -23.31 6.76
C THR A 126 -10.94 -24.00 5.58
N LYS A 127 -11.72 -24.70 4.72
CA LYS A 127 -11.20 -25.43 3.55
C LYS A 127 -10.68 -24.52 2.42
N VAL A 128 -11.14 -23.26 2.34
CA VAL A 128 -10.78 -22.34 1.26
C VAL A 128 -9.88 -21.17 1.72
N ARG A 129 -9.69 -21.00 3.03
CA ARG A 129 -8.86 -19.92 3.60
C ARG A 129 -7.45 -19.86 3.02
N GLY A 130 -6.77 -21.01 2.92
CA GLY A 130 -5.42 -21.07 2.35
C GLY A 130 -5.37 -20.59 0.88
N ARG A 131 -6.40 -20.92 0.08
CA ARG A 131 -6.48 -20.47 -1.30
C ARG A 131 -6.72 -18.96 -1.41
N LEU A 132 -7.55 -18.40 -0.55
CA LEU A 132 -7.80 -16.95 -0.50
C LEU A 132 -6.56 -16.18 -0.07
N LEU A 133 -5.85 -16.66 0.94
CA LEU A 133 -4.56 -16.08 1.35
C LEU A 133 -3.51 -16.17 0.25
N ALA A 134 -3.44 -17.27 -0.50
CA ALA A 134 -2.54 -17.39 -1.63
C ALA A 134 -2.87 -16.36 -2.73
N MET A 135 -4.17 -16.17 -3.06
CA MET A 135 -4.59 -15.13 -4.01
C MET A 135 -4.26 -13.72 -3.51
N TYR A 136 -4.44 -13.46 -2.22
CA TYR A 136 -4.05 -12.20 -1.59
C TYR A 136 -2.55 -11.94 -1.72
N MET A 137 -1.70 -12.91 -1.39
CA MET A 137 -0.24 -12.80 -1.53
C MET A 137 0.21 -12.62 -2.98
N ILE A 138 -0.38 -13.36 -3.92
CA ILE A 138 -0.10 -13.19 -5.35
C ILE A 138 -0.47 -11.78 -5.79
N SER A 139 -1.62 -11.24 -5.36
CA SER A 139 -2.03 -9.88 -5.69
C SER A 139 -1.05 -8.84 -5.17
N LEU A 140 -0.57 -8.98 -3.93
CA LEU A 140 0.42 -8.09 -3.31
C LEU A 140 1.73 -8.05 -4.11
N TYR A 141 2.33 -9.20 -4.34
CA TYR A 141 3.65 -9.28 -4.97
C TYR A 141 3.60 -8.95 -6.47
N ALA A 142 2.62 -9.48 -7.20
CA ALA A 142 2.44 -9.18 -8.62
C ALA A 142 2.21 -7.68 -8.86
N ALA A 143 1.38 -7.05 -8.04
CA ALA A 143 1.12 -5.61 -8.12
C ALA A 143 2.37 -4.78 -7.85
N GLY A 144 3.19 -5.15 -6.86
CA GLY A 144 4.45 -4.49 -6.58
C GLY A 144 5.43 -4.54 -7.76
N VAL A 145 5.56 -5.71 -8.39
CA VAL A 145 6.38 -5.89 -9.60
C VAL A 145 5.86 -5.03 -10.76
N ILE A 146 4.55 -5.05 -11.01
CA ILE A 146 3.93 -4.24 -12.07
C ILE A 146 4.16 -2.74 -11.81
N GLY A 147 4.01 -2.27 -10.57
CA GLY A 147 4.26 -0.88 -10.22
C GLY A 147 5.70 -0.43 -10.53
N GLN A 148 6.68 -1.28 -10.26
CA GLN A 148 8.09 -0.99 -10.60
C GLN A 148 8.34 -1.01 -12.12
N LEU A 149 7.75 -1.96 -12.85
CA LEU A 149 7.87 -2.02 -14.31
C LEU A 149 7.24 -0.81 -15.01
N LEU A 150 6.12 -0.30 -14.50
CA LEU A 150 5.48 0.90 -15.02
C LEU A 150 6.40 2.12 -14.91
N LEU A 151 7.15 2.26 -13.82
CA LEU A 151 8.11 3.35 -13.68
C LEU A 151 9.26 3.21 -14.70
N GLY A 152 9.79 2.01 -14.89
CA GLY A 152 10.80 1.77 -15.93
C GLY A 152 10.33 2.14 -17.33
N ALA A 153 9.09 1.83 -17.67
CA ALA A 153 8.49 2.18 -18.96
C ALA A 153 8.29 3.70 -19.11
N THR A 154 7.90 4.43 -18.05
CA THR A 154 7.73 5.89 -18.12
C THR A 154 9.06 6.62 -18.27
N ASN A 155 10.13 6.16 -17.63
CA ASN A 155 11.47 6.73 -17.79
C ASN A 155 11.99 6.51 -19.21
N ALA A 156 11.83 5.31 -19.77
CA ALA A 156 12.23 5.03 -21.15
C ALA A 156 11.49 5.90 -22.20
N MET A 157 10.25 6.35 -21.91
CA MET A 157 9.49 7.26 -22.78
C MET A 157 9.92 8.73 -22.63
N SER A 158 10.49 9.13 -21.49
CA SER A 158 10.98 10.50 -21.28
C SER A 158 12.35 10.74 -21.92
N ASP A 159 13.11 9.67 -22.17
CA ASP A 159 14.45 9.72 -22.76
C ASP A 159 14.43 9.55 -24.30
N ALA A 160 13.25 9.34 -24.91
CA ALA A 160 13.02 9.19 -26.35
C ALA A 160 12.43 10.45 -26.98
#